data_87c82bdba4b6af4fe8fbc782d3e9a90d
#
_entry.id   87c82bdba4b6af4fe8fbc782d3e9a90d
#
_cell.length_a   1.000
_cell.length_b   1.000
_cell.length_c   1.000
_cell.angle_alpha   90.00
_cell.angle_beta   90.00
_cell.angle_gamma   90.00
#
_symmetry.space_group_name_H-M   'P 1'
#
loop_
_entity.id
_entity.type
_entity.pdbx_description
1 polymer ?
#
loop_
_entity_poly.entity_id
_entity_poly.type
_entity_poly.pdbx_seq_one_letter_code
_entity_poly.pdbx_strand_id
1 'polypeptide(L)'
;MAVTALAGAQTPTPPPAAGAAPAEAPADTSPEHTSYLFGLTFGEQLHTVGISTQVDQDAIAKGLKDGLQGKKSTRADQQQIQGFVRQVMADTVAHNKQAAKDFLEKNGHEKGVKTTASGLQYKVLVPGNLKAPEVKPTDEVTVQYRGKLLDGTEFDSSYTRGQPATFRVNGVIKGWQEALPLMKPGSKYQLFVPPELAYDANPRPGIPAGSLLIVEVELVSAKQPAAAEAAPAAPTTLPGRKMPQPAPNPAAETPAKQLDQ
;
A
#
# COMPACT_ATOMS: atom_id res chain seq x y z
N MET A 1 -22.45 78.76 4.99
CA MET A 1 -23.22 77.59 5.48
C MET A 1 -22.46 76.34 5.09
N ALA A 2 -21.80 75.72 6.05
CA ALA A 2 -21.01 74.52 5.86
C ALA A 2 -21.91 73.29 6.12
N VAL A 3 -21.90 72.36 5.17
CA VAL A 3 -22.57 71.06 5.34
C VAL A 3 -21.47 70.01 5.49
N THR A 4 -21.38 69.48 6.71
CA THR A 4 -20.46 68.43 7.10
C THR A 4 -21.08 67.08 6.69
N ALA A 5 -20.39 66.33 5.82
CA ALA A 5 -20.75 64.96 5.44
C ALA A 5 -20.17 63.96 6.47
N LEU A 6 -21.02 63.23 7.15
CA LEU A 6 -20.66 62.10 8.02
C LEU A 6 -20.26 60.88 7.14
N ALA A 7 -19.03 60.43 7.29
CA ALA A 7 -18.57 59.19 6.74
C ALA A 7 -19.06 58.03 7.61
N GLY A 8 -19.96 57.22 7.07
CA GLY A 8 -20.40 55.97 7.70
C GLY A 8 -19.34 54.88 7.62
N ALA A 9 -18.87 54.40 8.77
CA ALA A 9 -18.00 53.25 8.89
C ALA A 9 -18.79 51.96 8.55
N GLN A 10 -18.39 51.27 7.47
CA GLN A 10 -18.90 49.95 7.14
C GLN A 10 -18.17 48.93 8.01
N THR A 11 -18.91 48.21 8.82
CA THR A 11 -18.45 47.04 9.55
C THR A 11 -18.17 45.89 8.55
N PRO A 12 -17.05 45.18 8.63
CA PRO A 12 -16.77 44.07 7.75
C PRO A 12 -17.73 42.90 8.06
N THR A 13 -18.41 42.42 7.04
CA THR A 13 -19.24 41.20 7.07
C THR A 13 -18.35 40.00 7.37
N PRO A 14 -18.70 39.13 8.34
CA PRO A 14 -17.93 37.90 8.57
C PRO A 14 -18.05 36.96 7.35
N PRO A 15 -17.00 36.15 7.04
CA PRO A 15 -17.06 35.22 5.94
C PRO A 15 -18.14 34.16 6.19
N PRO A 16 -18.76 33.61 5.12
CA PRO A 16 -19.80 32.60 5.27
C PRO A 16 -19.23 31.37 5.97
N ALA A 17 -19.93 30.86 6.95
CA ALA A 17 -19.59 29.64 7.66
C ALA A 17 -19.38 28.49 6.66
N ALA A 18 -18.26 27.80 6.77
CA ALA A 18 -17.95 26.61 6.01
C ALA A 18 -19.16 25.65 6.12
N GLY A 19 -19.72 25.28 4.97
CA GLY A 19 -20.88 24.40 4.90
C GLY A 19 -20.60 23.11 5.68
N ALA A 20 -21.47 22.82 6.62
CA ALA A 20 -21.49 21.52 7.27
C ALA A 20 -21.63 20.45 6.20
N ALA A 21 -20.76 19.44 6.24
CA ALA A 21 -20.91 18.25 5.40
C ALA A 21 -22.35 17.72 5.58
N PRO A 22 -23.00 17.25 4.49
CA PRO A 22 -24.34 16.70 4.63
C PRO A 22 -24.29 15.57 5.67
N ALA A 23 -25.17 15.63 6.65
CA ALA A 23 -25.32 14.60 7.66
C ALA A 23 -25.55 13.27 6.91
N GLU A 24 -24.68 12.28 7.10
CA GLU A 24 -24.89 10.93 6.59
C GLU A 24 -26.27 10.46 7.07
N ALA A 25 -27.07 9.98 6.12
CA ALA A 25 -28.35 9.36 6.46
C ALA A 25 -28.09 8.22 7.47
N PRO A 26 -28.98 8.01 8.45
CA PRO A 26 -28.77 6.93 9.41
C PRO A 26 -28.59 5.62 8.68
N ALA A 27 -27.52 4.88 9.04
CA ALA A 27 -27.19 3.60 8.42
C ALA A 27 -28.38 2.63 8.59
N ASP A 28 -28.79 1.99 7.49
CA ASP A 28 -29.80 0.95 7.54
C ASP A 28 -29.24 -0.27 8.29
N THR A 29 -29.73 -0.50 9.50
CA THR A 29 -29.35 -1.61 10.39
C THR A 29 -30.29 -2.79 10.29
N SER A 30 -31.17 -2.85 9.27
CA SER A 30 -32.07 -3.97 9.07
C SER A 30 -31.31 -5.31 8.92
N PRO A 31 -31.86 -6.42 9.37
CA PRO A 31 -31.25 -7.74 9.15
C PRO A 31 -31.02 -8.05 7.68
N GLU A 32 -31.89 -7.58 6.79
CA GLU A 32 -31.77 -7.74 5.34
C GLU A 32 -30.53 -7.01 4.80
N HIS A 33 -30.38 -5.73 5.12
CA HIS A 33 -29.22 -4.92 4.72
C HIS A 33 -27.92 -5.48 5.31
N THR A 34 -27.94 -5.87 6.59
CA THR A 34 -26.76 -6.45 7.24
C THR A 34 -26.35 -7.77 6.56
N SER A 35 -27.32 -8.62 6.18
CA SER A 35 -27.05 -9.87 5.44
C SER A 35 -26.47 -9.60 4.06
N TYR A 36 -26.95 -8.58 3.35
CA TYR A 36 -26.36 -8.13 2.08
C TYR A 36 -24.91 -7.70 2.27
N LEU A 37 -24.60 -6.93 3.33
CA LEU A 37 -23.23 -6.49 3.62
C LEU A 37 -22.27 -7.68 3.89
N PHE A 38 -22.74 -8.74 4.56
CA PHE A 38 -21.93 -9.96 4.70
C PHE A 38 -21.60 -10.60 3.33
N GLY A 39 -22.60 -10.70 2.46
CA GLY A 39 -22.40 -11.22 1.10
C GLY A 39 -21.46 -10.34 0.28
N LEU A 40 -21.61 -9.02 0.36
CA LEU A 40 -20.76 -8.05 -0.30
C LEU A 40 -19.30 -8.18 0.16
N THR A 41 -19.06 -8.20 1.47
CA THR A 41 -17.71 -8.34 2.04
C THR A 41 -17.04 -9.65 1.61
N PHE A 42 -17.80 -10.75 1.55
CA PHE A 42 -17.29 -12.02 1.04
C PHE A 42 -16.92 -11.93 -0.44
N GLY A 43 -17.78 -11.31 -1.26
CA GLY A 43 -17.50 -11.05 -2.68
C GLY A 43 -16.26 -10.19 -2.91
N GLU A 44 -16.08 -9.14 -2.10
CA GLU A 44 -14.88 -8.27 -2.12
C GLU A 44 -13.61 -9.06 -1.80
N GLN A 45 -13.66 -9.99 -0.85
CA GLN A 45 -12.52 -10.87 -0.54
C GLN A 45 -12.15 -11.76 -1.74
N LEU A 46 -13.14 -12.37 -2.42
CA LEU A 46 -12.91 -13.16 -3.61
C LEU A 46 -12.33 -12.32 -4.76
N HIS A 47 -12.80 -11.08 -4.90
CA HIS A 47 -12.29 -10.13 -5.88
C HIS A 47 -10.83 -9.74 -5.57
N THR A 48 -10.53 -9.44 -4.32
CA THR A 48 -9.18 -9.03 -3.88
C THR A 48 -8.14 -10.12 -4.13
N VAL A 49 -8.51 -11.40 -3.97
CA VAL A 49 -7.60 -12.52 -4.27
C VAL A 49 -7.61 -12.93 -5.76
N GLY A 50 -8.38 -12.23 -6.60
CA GLY A 50 -8.38 -12.42 -8.05
C GLY A 50 -9.14 -13.63 -8.56
N ILE A 51 -9.99 -14.27 -7.73
CA ILE A 51 -10.75 -15.47 -8.11
C ILE A 51 -12.21 -15.20 -8.50
N SER A 52 -12.68 -13.96 -8.37
CA SER A 52 -14.09 -13.58 -8.56
C SER A 52 -14.65 -13.92 -9.95
N THR A 53 -13.83 -13.87 -10.99
CA THR A 53 -14.23 -14.17 -12.38
C THR A 53 -14.14 -15.66 -12.73
N GLN A 54 -13.60 -16.50 -11.86
CA GLN A 54 -13.31 -17.91 -12.10
C GLN A 54 -14.20 -18.83 -11.27
N VAL A 55 -15.11 -18.25 -10.50
CA VAL A 55 -16.04 -18.98 -9.64
C VAL A 55 -17.46 -18.84 -10.15
N ASP A 56 -18.25 -19.90 -10.02
CA ASP A 56 -19.67 -19.90 -10.27
C ASP A 56 -20.41 -19.26 -9.09
N GLN A 57 -21.04 -18.11 -9.35
CA GLN A 57 -21.73 -17.31 -8.33
C GLN A 57 -22.95 -18.03 -7.74
N ASP A 58 -23.68 -18.78 -8.56
CA ASP A 58 -24.85 -19.53 -8.09
C ASP A 58 -24.43 -20.71 -7.20
N ALA A 59 -23.33 -21.38 -7.57
CA ALA A 59 -22.75 -22.42 -6.74
C ALA A 59 -22.24 -21.89 -5.39
N ILE A 60 -21.64 -20.70 -5.36
CA ILE A 60 -21.23 -20.02 -4.12
C ILE A 60 -22.46 -19.72 -3.25
N ALA A 61 -23.50 -19.11 -3.83
CA ALA A 61 -24.73 -18.80 -3.10
C ALA A 61 -25.38 -20.05 -2.50
N LYS A 62 -25.41 -21.15 -3.26
CA LYS A 62 -25.89 -22.45 -2.77
C LYS A 62 -25.01 -22.99 -1.64
N GLY A 63 -23.68 -22.94 -1.80
CA GLY A 63 -22.74 -23.38 -0.77
C GLY A 63 -22.89 -22.61 0.53
N LEU A 64 -23.07 -21.27 0.44
CA LEU A 64 -23.36 -20.43 1.59
C LEU A 64 -24.65 -20.83 2.29
N LYS A 65 -25.74 -21.05 1.53
CA LYS A 65 -27.02 -21.54 2.07
C LYS A 65 -26.88 -22.89 2.78
N ASP A 66 -26.18 -23.85 2.15
CA ASP A 66 -25.93 -25.17 2.74
C ASP A 66 -25.14 -25.05 4.05
N GLY A 67 -24.11 -24.18 4.08
CA GLY A 67 -23.29 -23.90 5.26
C GLY A 67 -24.08 -23.27 6.42
N LEU A 68 -24.96 -22.29 6.12
CA LEU A 68 -25.89 -21.71 7.12
C LEU A 68 -26.87 -22.72 7.70
N GLN A 69 -27.17 -23.78 6.96
CA GLN A 69 -28.00 -24.93 7.44
C GLN A 69 -27.17 -25.99 8.21
N GLY A 70 -25.88 -25.74 8.44
CA GLY A 70 -25.01 -26.61 9.23
C GLY A 70 -24.27 -27.69 8.44
N LYS A 71 -24.37 -27.73 7.09
CA LYS A 71 -23.55 -28.61 6.27
C LYS A 71 -22.08 -28.22 6.37
N LYS A 72 -21.20 -29.20 6.55
CA LYS A 72 -19.77 -28.99 6.73
C LYS A 72 -18.98 -29.47 5.51
N SER A 73 -17.95 -28.72 5.12
CA SER A 73 -16.99 -29.21 4.14
C SER A 73 -16.14 -30.33 4.72
N THR A 74 -15.79 -31.30 3.87
CA THR A 74 -14.87 -32.37 4.21
C THR A 74 -13.42 -31.92 4.07
N ARG A 75 -12.47 -32.71 4.55
CA ARG A 75 -11.04 -32.45 4.34
C ARG A 75 -10.68 -32.47 2.84
N ALA A 76 -11.30 -33.32 2.06
CA ALA A 76 -11.12 -33.41 0.61
C ALA A 76 -11.59 -32.12 -0.06
N ASP A 77 -12.76 -31.58 0.31
CA ASP A 77 -13.27 -30.30 -0.21
C ASP A 77 -12.32 -29.15 0.10
N GLN A 78 -11.77 -29.09 1.32
CA GLN A 78 -10.80 -28.09 1.71
C GLN A 78 -9.50 -28.17 0.90
N GLN A 79 -9.01 -29.40 0.63
CA GLN A 79 -7.83 -29.58 -0.22
C GLN A 79 -8.10 -29.17 -1.66
N GLN A 80 -9.29 -29.45 -2.19
CA GLN A 80 -9.71 -29.02 -3.53
C GLN A 80 -9.76 -27.50 -3.64
N ILE A 81 -10.37 -26.82 -2.65
CA ILE A 81 -10.40 -25.35 -2.59
C ILE A 81 -8.98 -24.77 -2.58
N GLN A 82 -8.10 -25.30 -1.71
CA GLN A 82 -6.71 -24.84 -1.65
C GLN A 82 -5.96 -25.07 -2.96
N GLY A 83 -6.19 -26.18 -3.64
CA GLY A 83 -5.62 -26.48 -4.95
C GLY A 83 -6.09 -25.48 -6.01
N PHE A 84 -7.38 -25.24 -6.07
CA PHE A 84 -7.99 -24.26 -6.97
C PHE A 84 -7.44 -22.84 -6.74
N VAL A 85 -7.44 -22.36 -5.49
CA VAL A 85 -6.91 -21.03 -5.16
C VAL A 85 -5.44 -20.88 -5.58
N ARG A 86 -4.61 -21.90 -5.31
CA ARG A 86 -3.19 -21.86 -5.73
C ARG A 86 -3.05 -21.78 -7.24
N GLN A 87 -3.85 -22.56 -7.99
CA GLN A 87 -3.80 -22.54 -9.46
C GLN A 87 -4.19 -21.17 -9.99
N VAL A 88 -5.31 -20.63 -9.53
CA VAL A 88 -5.79 -19.30 -9.95
C VAL A 88 -4.78 -18.19 -9.64
N MET A 89 -4.18 -18.25 -8.43
CA MET A 89 -3.12 -17.29 -8.09
C MET A 89 -1.90 -17.41 -9.02
N ALA A 90 -1.50 -18.63 -9.35
CA ALA A 90 -0.37 -18.85 -10.26
C ALA A 90 -0.68 -18.33 -11.67
N ASP A 91 -1.88 -18.60 -12.18
CA ASP A 91 -2.34 -18.13 -13.48
C ASP A 91 -2.44 -16.60 -13.53
N THR A 92 -2.95 -15.97 -12.45
CA THR A 92 -3.02 -14.52 -12.31
C THR A 92 -1.62 -13.90 -12.35
N VAL A 93 -0.67 -14.46 -11.61
CA VAL A 93 0.73 -13.99 -11.61
C VAL A 93 1.34 -14.10 -13.01
N ALA A 94 1.16 -15.24 -13.67
CA ALA A 94 1.69 -15.46 -15.02
C ALA A 94 1.09 -14.48 -16.02
N HIS A 95 -0.22 -14.28 -15.98
CA HIS A 95 -0.94 -13.32 -16.82
C HIS A 95 -0.45 -11.88 -16.58
N ASN A 96 -0.37 -11.45 -15.34
CA ASN A 96 0.06 -10.09 -14.99
C ASN A 96 1.51 -9.83 -15.40
N LYS A 97 2.40 -10.79 -15.21
CA LYS A 97 3.81 -10.69 -15.65
C LYS A 97 3.92 -10.61 -17.17
N GLN A 98 3.13 -11.39 -17.89
CA GLN A 98 3.11 -11.32 -19.35
C GLN A 98 2.59 -9.95 -19.81
N ALA A 99 1.47 -9.48 -19.26
CA ALA A 99 0.92 -8.16 -19.55
C ALA A 99 1.91 -7.04 -19.22
N ALA A 100 2.62 -7.14 -18.08
CA ALA A 100 3.68 -6.20 -17.69
C ALA A 100 4.82 -6.16 -18.73
N LYS A 101 5.29 -7.33 -19.16
CA LYS A 101 6.34 -7.46 -20.17
C LYS A 101 5.93 -6.83 -21.50
N ASP A 102 4.75 -7.19 -22.00
CA ASP A 102 4.22 -6.68 -23.28
C ASP A 102 4.02 -5.16 -23.23
N PHE A 103 3.57 -4.63 -22.09
CA PHE A 103 3.44 -3.19 -21.89
C PHE A 103 4.80 -2.50 -21.89
N LEU A 104 5.77 -2.99 -21.10
CA LEU A 104 7.10 -2.38 -20.97
C LEU A 104 7.87 -2.41 -22.29
N GLU A 105 7.74 -3.48 -23.08
CA GLU A 105 8.34 -3.57 -24.41
C GLU A 105 7.82 -2.44 -25.31
N LYS A 106 6.51 -2.25 -25.39
CA LYS A 106 5.87 -1.17 -26.18
C LYS A 106 6.23 0.21 -25.64
N ASN A 107 6.09 0.39 -24.32
CA ASN A 107 6.31 1.66 -23.64
C ASN A 107 7.76 2.16 -23.72
N GLY A 108 8.73 1.22 -23.77
CA GLY A 108 10.15 1.56 -23.95
C GLY A 108 10.48 2.28 -25.25
N HIS A 109 9.63 2.15 -26.28
CA HIS A 109 9.74 2.84 -27.56
C HIS A 109 9.00 4.18 -27.59
N GLU A 110 8.22 4.50 -26.54
CA GLU A 110 7.46 5.74 -26.46
C GLU A 110 8.37 6.97 -26.30
N LYS A 111 8.00 8.06 -26.95
CA LYS A 111 8.78 9.30 -26.90
C LYS A 111 8.92 9.82 -25.45
N GLY A 112 10.16 9.96 -25.01
CA GLY A 112 10.51 10.54 -23.71
C GLY A 112 10.54 9.52 -22.58
N VAL A 113 10.25 8.24 -22.84
CA VAL A 113 10.46 7.15 -21.89
C VAL A 113 11.94 6.77 -21.88
N LYS A 114 12.47 6.55 -20.70
CA LYS A 114 13.82 6.04 -20.45
C LYS A 114 13.74 4.75 -19.67
N THR A 115 14.61 3.81 -20.00
CA THR A 115 14.70 2.51 -19.33
C THR A 115 16.04 2.39 -18.62
N THR A 116 16.03 1.98 -17.37
CA THR A 116 17.24 1.72 -16.57
C THR A 116 17.73 0.29 -16.74
N ALA A 117 18.90 -0.02 -16.20
CA ALA A 117 19.45 -1.38 -16.27
C ALA A 117 18.61 -2.43 -15.52
N SER A 118 17.85 -2.04 -14.52
CA SER A 118 16.93 -2.92 -13.77
C SER A 118 15.61 -3.21 -14.49
N GLY A 119 15.34 -2.50 -15.60
CA GLY A 119 14.08 -2.54 -16.32
C GLY A 119 13.03 -1.53 -15.83
N LEU A 120 13.33 -0.71 -14.84
CA LEU A 120 12.49 0.42 -14.48
C LEU A 120 12.36 1.36 -15.68
N GLN A 121 11.14 1.74 -16.03
CA GLN A 121 10.92 2.78 -17.03
C GLN A 121 10.36 4.04 -16.37
N TYR A 122 10.75 5.20 -16.91
CA TYR A 122 10.25 6.46 -16.42
C TYR A 122 10.18 7.52 -17.53
N LYS A 123 9.24 8.44 -17.36
CA LYS A 123 9.08 9.62 -18.21
C LYS A 123 9.11 10.87 -17.34
N VAL A 124 9.94 11.84 -17.70
CA VAL A 124 10.01 13.13 -17.03
C VAL A 124 8.85 13.99 -17.54
N LEU A 125 7.91 14.31 -16.67
CA LEU A 125 6.80 15.21 -16.98
C LEU A 125 7.17 16.66 -16.68
N VAL A 126 7.84 16.90 -15.53
CA VAL A 126 8.38 18.20 -15.11
C VAL A 126 9.80 17.98 -14.57
N PRO A 127 10.82 18.67 -15.07
CA PRO A 127 12.22 18.39 -14.69
C PRO A 127 12.60 18.86 -13.26
N GLY A 128 11.87 19.79 -12.67
CA GLY A 128 12.15 20.32 -11.34
C GLY A 128 13.34 21.30 -11.30
N ASN A 129 13.86 21.55 -10.10
CA ASN A 129 14.99 22.46 -9.88
C ASN A 129 16.31 21.74 -10.13
N LEU A 130 16.89 21.91 -11.32
CA LEU A 130 18.16 21.27 -11.72
C LEU A 130 19.36 21.67 -10.86
N LYS A 131 19.29 22.81 -10.12
CA LYS A 131 20.35 23.26 -9.22
C LYS A 131 20.25 22.65 -7.82
N ALA A 132 19.13 21.98 -7.51
CA ALA A 132 18.96 21.31 -6.23
C ALA A 132 19.94 20.12 -6.09
N PRO A 133 20.38 19.81 -4.86
CA PRO A 133 21.23 18.65 -4.60
C PRO A 133 20.54 17.35 -5.04
N GLU A 134 21.34 16.32 -5.26
CA GLU A 134 20.83 14.99 -5.57
C GLU A 134 20.21 14.35 -4.34
N VAL A 135 19.13 13.59 -4.58
CA VAL A 135 18.47 12.80 -3.54
C VAL A 135 19.34 11.57 -3.25
N LYS A 136 19.68 11.36 -1.99
CA LYS A 136 20.48 10.22 -1.53
C LYS A 136 19.58 9.09 -1.02
N PRO A 137 20.05 7.85 -1.04
CA PRO A 137 19.29 6.70 -0.51
C PRO A 137 18.90 6.83 0.97
N THR A 138 19.63 7.63 1.75
CA THR A 138 19.36 7.88 3.17
C THR A 138 18.41 9.03 3.43
N ASP A 139 18.10 9.82 2.41
CA ASP A 139 17.28 11.02 2.58
C ASP A 139 15.81 10.69 2.88
N GLU A 140 15.15 11.63 3.51
CA GLU A 140 13.71 11.67 3.67
C GLU A 140 13.11 12.55 2.59
N VAL A 141 12.15 12.01 1.84
CA VAL A 141 11.49 12.69 0.74
C VAL A 141 10.01 12.91 1.04
N THR A 142 9.52 14.10 0.69
CA THR A 142 8.08 14.40 0.70
C THR A 142 7.60 14.41 -0.74
N VAL A 143 6.58 13.62 -1.05
CA VAL A 143 6.06 13.43 -2.40
C VAL A 143 4.54 13.54 -2.45
N GLN A 144 4.03 14.01 -3.59
CA GLN A 144 2.67 13.74 -4.02
C GLN A 144 2.71 12.60 -5.03
N TYR A 145 1.81 11.64 -4.92
CA TYR A 145 1.78 10.52 -5.86
C TYR A 145 0.39 9.95 -6.09
N ARG A 146 0.26 9.27 -7.21
CA ARG A 146 -0.91 8.47 -7.59
C ARG A 146 -0.45 7.21 -8.26
N GLY A 147 -0.81 6.07 -7.70
CA GLY A 147 -0.46 4.74 -8.20
C GLY A 147 -1.65 4.03 -8.82
N LYS A 148 -1.46 3.49 -10.02
CA LYS A 148 -2.46 2.75 -10.79
C LYS A 148 -1.90 1.42 -11.28
N LEU A 149 -2.78 0.45 -11.45
CA LEU A 149 -2.52 -0.80 -12.17
C LEU A 149 -2.66 -0.57 -13.69
N LEU A 150 -2.32 -1.60 -14.49
CA LEU A 150 -2.45 -1.53 -15.97
C LEU A 150 -3.89 -1.32 -16.44
N ASP A 151 -4.87 -1.82 -15.71
CA ASP A 151 -6.30 -1.64 -16.00
C ASP A 151 -6.84 -0.26 -15.63
N GLY A 152 -5.98 0.61 -15.05
CA GLY A 152 -6.32 1.95 -14.58
C GLY A 152 -6.85 2.02 -13.16
N THR A 153 -7.03 0.90 -12.47
CA THR A 153 -7.44 0.85 -11.07
C THR A 153 -6.43 1.58 -10.19
N GLU A 154 -6.88 2.61 -9.47
CA GLU A 154 -6.04 3.34 -8.52
C GLU A 154 -5.95 2.55 -7.21
N PHE A 155 -4.73 2.14 -6.83
CA PHE A 155 -4.51 1.37 -5.61
C PHE A 155 -4.04 2.23 -4.44
N ASP A 156 -3.44 3.38 -4.72
CA ASP A 156 -3.00 4.32 -3.66
C ASP A 156 -2.78 5.73 -4.23
N SER A 157 -3.09 6.76 -3.42
CA SER A 157 -2.93 8.17 -3.82
C SER A 157 -2.78 9.07 -2.59
N SER A 158 -1.77 9.93 -2.59
CA SER A 158 -1.63 10.98 -1.59
C SER A 158 -2.68 12.07 -1.77
N TYR A 159 -3.16 12.27 -2.98
CA TYR A 159 -4.22 13.26 -3.27
C TYR A 159 -5.55 12.87 -2.62
N THR A 160 -5.89 11.58 -2.64
CA THR A 160 -7.11 11.06 -1.97
C THR A 160 -7.02 11.21 -0.45
N ARG A 161 -5.81 11.15 0.13
CA ARG A 161 -5.58 11.41 1.55
C ARG A 161 -5.51 12.91 1.90
N GLY A 162 -5.52 13.80 0.91
CA GLY A 162 -5.51 15.25 1.09
C GLY A 162 -4.16 15.86 1.55
N GLN A 163 -3.08 15.06 1.64
CA GLN A 163 -1.77 15.53 2.10
C GLN A 163 -0.61 14.77 1.43
N PRO A 164 0.54 15.42 1.21
CA PRO A 164 1.76 14.77 0.76
C PRO A 164 2.20 13.66 1.73
N ALA A 165 2.84 12.64 1.20
CA ALA A 165 3.40 11.56 1.99
C ALA A 165 4.91 11.72 2.14
N THR A 166 5.43 11.35 3.31
CA THR A 166 6.86 11.43 3.62
C THR A 166 7.43 10.04 3.83
N PHE A 167 8.53 9.73 3.14
CA PHE A 167 9.19 8.43 3.17
C PHE A 167 10.70 8.56 3.26
N ARG A 168 11.36 7.59 3.86
CA ARG A 168 12.79 7.38 3.65
C ARG A 168 13.01 6.67 2.32
N VAL A 169 13.96 7.14 1.51
CA VAL A 169 14.24 6.58 0.18
C VAL A 169 14.55 5.09 0.26
N ASN A 170 15.30 4.64 1.24
CA ASN A 170 15.62 3.21 1.45
C ASN A 170 14.48 2.38 2.05
N GLY A 171 13.36 2.99 2.43
CA GLY A 171 12.19 2.34 3.03
C GLY A 171 11.05 2.04 2.06
N VAL A 172 11.17 2.46 0.80
CA VAL A 172 10.13 2.26 -0.22
C VAL A 172 10.48 1.08 -1.15
N ILE A 173 9.60 0.75 -2.11
CA ILE A 173 9.85 -0.32 -3.11
C ILE A 173 11.10 -0.01 -3.97
N LYS A 174 11.74 -1.06 -4.48
CA LYS A 174 13.01 -0.95 -5.22
C LYS A 174 12.93 0.04 -6.39
N GLY A 175 11.85 0.02 -7.14
CA GLY A 175 11.64 0.96 -8.25
C GLY A 175 11.66 2.42 -7.82
N TRP A 176 11.13 2.74 -6.63
CA TRP A 176 11.20 4.09 -6.08
C TRP A 176 12.59 4.42 -5.53
N GLN A 177 13.28 3.46 -4.90
CA GLN A 177 14.67 3.65 -4.44
C GLN A 177 15.59 4.02 -5.60
N GLU A 178 15.30 3.50 -6.79
CA GLU A 178 16.05 3.81 -8.02
C GLU A 178 15.58 5.11 -8.68
N ALA A 179 14.29 5.38 -8.72
CA ALA A 179 13.73 6.55 -9.38
C ALA A 179 13.98 7.87 -8.62
N LEU A 180 13.83 7.87 -7.30
CA LEU A 180 13.92 9.08 -6.48
C LEU A 180 15.28 9.78 -6.58
N PRO A 181 16.43 9.08 -6.62
CA PRO A 181 17.73 9.73 -6.89
C PRO A 181 17.85 10.40 -8.26
N LEU A 182 17.05 9.99 -9.24
CA LEU A 182 17.00 10.63 -10.57
C LEU A 182 16.14 11.89 -10.58
N MET A 183 15.36 12.11 -9.52
CA MET A 183 14.44 13.25 -9.41
C MET A 183 15.10 14.44 -8.72
N LYS A 184 14.52 15.61 -8.95
CA LYS A 184 14.90 16.86 -8.27
C LYS A 184 13.66 17.47 -7.60
N PRO A 185 13.79 18.17 -6.48
CA PRO A 185 12.67 18.89 -5.88
C PRO A 185 11.92 19.75 -6.90
N GLY A 186 10.59 19.66 -6.89
CA GLY A 186 9.69 20.27 -7.87
C GLY A 186 9.56 19.47 -9.18
N SER A 187 10.20 18.30 -9.32
CA SER A 187 10.03 17.46 -10.50
C SER A 187 8.80 16.57 -10.39
N LYS A 188 8.22 16.23 -11.54
CA LYS A 188 7.14 15.25 -11.67
C LYS A 188 7.53 14.19 -12.69
N TYR A 189 7.52 12.93 -12.27
CA TYR A 189 7.85 11.79 -13.12
C TYR A 189 6.66 10.83 -13.18
N GLN A 190 6.53 10.15 -14.30
CA GLN A 190 5.71 8.95 -14.43
C GLN A 190 6.63 7.75 -14.44
N LEU A 191 6.42 6.84 -13.49
CA LEU A 191 7.19 5.62 -13.31
C LEU A 191 6.36 4.44 -13.80
N PHE A 192 7.00 3.51 -14.50
CA PHE A 192 6.45 2.22 -14.90
C PHE A 192 7.31 1.16 -14.22
N VAL A 193 6.82 0.67 -13.10
CA VAL A 193 7.60 -0.17 -12.18
C VAL A 193 7.32 -1.64 -12.45
N PRO A 194 8.30 -2.43 -12.94
CA PRO A 194 8.13 -3.86 -13.13
C PRO A 194 7.76 -4.57 -11.82
N PRO A 195 7.04 -5.69 -11.87
CA PRO A 195 6.64 -6.44 -10.67
C PRO A 195 7.79 -6.75 -9.71
N GLU A 196 8.97 -7.10 -10.24
CA GLU A 196 10.18 -7.47 -9.48
C GLU A 196 10.78 -6.31 -8.68
N LEU A 197 10.50 -5.07 -9.10
CA LEU A 197 10.90 -3.85 -8.43
C LEU A 197 9.78 -3.27 -7.54
N ALA A 198 8.63 -3.94 -7.47
CA ALA A 198 7.46 -3.54 -6.72
C ALA A 198 7.08 -4.58 -5.65
N TYR A 199 5.93 -5.24 -5.80
CA TYR A 199 5.33 -6.11 -4.79
C TYR A 199 5.27 -7.59 -5.19
N ASP A 200 6.02 -8.02 -6.23
CA ASP A 200 5.99 -9.42 -6.70
C ASP A 200 6.31 -10.42 -5.58
N ALA A 201 7.35 -10.14 -4.78
CA ALA A 201 7.76 -10.98 -3.66
C ALA A 201 6.88 -10.83 -2.40
N ASN A 202 6.18 -9.71 -2.24
CA ASN A 202 5.36 -9.38 -1.07
C ASN A 202 4.05 -8.73 -1.53
N PRO A 203 3.08 -9.50 -2.03
CA PRO A 203 1.78 -8.98 -2.48
C PRO A 203 1.07 -8.17 -1.39
N ARG A 204 0.32 -7.16 -1.81
CA ARG A 204 -0.46 -6.29 -0.91
C ARG A 204 -1.94 -6.31 -1.30
N PRO A 205 -2.84 -6.07 -0.35
CA PRO A 205 -4.25 -5.87 -0.67
C PRO A 205 -4.42 -4.79 -1.75
N GLY A 206 -5.26 -5.06 -2.74
CA GLY A 206 -5.49 -4.14 -3.87
C GLY A 206 -4.41 -4.13 -4.96
N ILE A 207 -3.31 -4.90 -4.80
CA ILE A 207 -2.27 -5.06 -5.82
C ILE A 207 -2.07 -6.55 -6.07
N PRO A 208 -2.68 -7.13 -7.11
CA PRO A 208 -2.49 -8.53 -7.48
C PRO A 208 -1.01 -8.83 -7.73
N ALA A 209 -0.58 -10.03 -7.37
CA ALA A 209 0.81 -10.45 -7.59
C ALA A 209 1.18 -10.44 -9.08
N GLY A 210 2.41 -10.09 -9.40
CA GLY A 210 2.88 -9.95 -10.78
C GLY A 210 2.46 -8.65 -11.48
N SER A 211 1.79 -7.70 -10.78
CA SER A 211 1.30 -6.46 -11.39
C SER A 211 2.42 -5.46 -11.67
N LEU A 212 2.39 -4.86 -12.85
CA LEU A 212 3.11 -3.62 -13.17
C LEU A 212 2.42 -2.45 -12.47
N LEU A 213 3.21 -1.53 -11.92
CA LEU A 213 2.68 -0.31 -11.32
C LEU A 213 2.98 0.91 -12.21
N ILE A 214 1.97 1.71 -12.47
CA ILE A 214 2.10 3.01 -13.13
C ILE A 214 1.91 4.07 -12.05
N VAL A 215 2.98 4.81 -11.73
CA VAL A 215 2.94 5.77 -10.64
C VAL A 215 3.38 7.15 -11.11
N GLU A 216 2.51 8.14 -10.98
CA GLU A 216 2.92 9.53 -11.04
C GLU A 216 3.47 9.94 -9.69
N VAL A 217 4.67 10.52 -9.67
CA VAL A 217 5.35 10.99 -8.47
C VAL A 217 5.81 12.42 -8.70
N GLU A 218 5.42 13.30 -7.80
CA GLU A 218 5.91 14.67 -7.71
C GLU A 218 6.77 14.81 -6.45
N LEU A 219 8.05 15.10 -6.62
CA LEU A 219 8.97 15.29 -5.50
C LEU A 219 8.85 16.73 -4.99
N VAL A 220 8.17 16.89 -3.87
CA VAL A 220 7.96 18.20 -3.23
C VAL A 220 9.24 18.68 -2.55
N SER A 221 9.88 17.83 -1.75
CA SER A 221 11.14 18.13 -1.08
C SER A 221 11.95 16.89 -0.75
N ALA A 222 13.26 17.06 -0.61
CA ALA A 222 14.16 16.05 -0.09
C ALA A 222 15.00 16.67 1.03
N LYS A 223 15.13 15.98 2.14
CA LYS A 223 15.90 16.41 3.31
C LYS A 223 16.84 15.30 3.72
N GLN A 224 18.08 15.66 3.99
CA GLN A 224 18.98 14.73 4.66
C GLN A 224 18.39 14.44 6.04
N PRO A 225 18.32 13.15 6.48
CA PRO A 225 17.87 12.88 7.83
C PRO A 225 18.75 13.69 8.79
N ALA A 226 18.12 14.38 9.74
CA ALA A 226 18.89 14.97 10.84
C ALA A 226 19.79 13.86 11.34
N ALA A 227 21.11 14.09 11.36
CA ALA A 227 22.04 13.14 11.94
C ALA A 227 21.43 12.75 13.27
N ALA A 228 21.16 11.47 13.46
CA ALA A 228 20.73 10.98 14.77
C ALA A 228 21.80 11.56 15.71
N GLU A 229 21.38 12.52 16.50
CA GLU A 229 22.23 13.15 17.51
C GLU A 229 22.92 11.98 18.20
N ALA A 230 24.23 11.89 18.00
CA ALA A 230 25.01 10.77 18.54
C ALA A 230 24.61 10.68 19.99
N ALA A 231 23.94 9.61 20.37
CA ALA A 231 23.60 9.34 21.75
C ALA A 231 24.92 9.57 22.49
N PRO A 232 24.97 10.45 23.50
CA PRO A 232 26.21 10.71 24.20
C PRO A 232 26.73 9.36 24.65
N ALA A 233 27.98 9.06 24.29
CA ALA A 233 28.67 7.84 24.65
C ALA A 233 28.41 7.61 26.12
N ALA A 234 27.72 6.55 26.46
CA ALA A 234 27.50 6.16 27.85
C ALA A 234 28.86 6.12 28.53
N PRO A 235 29.04 6.78 29.70
CA PRO A 235 30.31 6.71 30.41
C PRO A 235 30.58 5.26 30.76
N THR A 236 31.68 4.77 30.24
CA THR A 236 32.28 3.49 30.62
C THR A 236 32.53 3.49 32.11
N THR A 237 32.20 2.39 32.76
CA THR A 237 32.51 2.00 34.16
C THR A 237 31.46 2.36 35.22
N LEU A 238 30.65 1.33 35.51
CA LEU A 238 30.27 1.02 36.91
C LEU A 238 30.61 -0.45 37.17
N PRO A 239 31.25 -0.76 38.30
CA PRO A 239 31.64 -2.13 38.65
C PRO A 239 30.45 -2.91 39.20
N GLY A 240 30.31 -4.15 38.76
CA GLY A 240 29.77 -5.27 39.51
C GLY A 240 28.35 -5.16 40.05
N ARG A 241 27.35 -5.50 39.22
CA ARG A 241 26.10 -6.05 39.76
C ARG A 241 25.83 -7.40 39.12
N LYS A 242 26.05 -8.45 39.91
CA LYS A 242 25.75 -9.85 39.61
C LYS A 242 24.27 -9.98 39.29
N MET A 243 23.95 -10.34 38.08
CA MET A 243 22.55 -10.64 37.66
C MET A 243 22.10 -11.94 38.34
N PRO A 244 20.85 -12.01 38.83
CA PRO A 244 20.28 -13.29 39.29
C PRO A 244 20.04 -14.19 38.11
N GLN A 245 20.46 -15.45 38.22
CA GLN A 245 20.17 -16.49 37.26
C GLN A 245 18.66 -16.79 37.26
N PRO A 246 18.03 -17.04 36.11
CA PRO A 246 16.66 -17.55 36.09
C PRO A 246 16.61 -18.96 36.67
N ALA A 247 15.59 -19.21 37.48
CA ALA A 247 15.32 -20.48 38.11
C ALA A 247 15.05 -21.59 37.04
N PRO A 248 15.44 -22.85 37.30
CA PRO A 248 15.22 -23.96 36.38
C PRO A 248 13.72 -24.28 36.28
N ASN A 249 13.26 -24.50 35.05
CA ASN A 249 11.90 -24.89 34.72
C ASN A 249 11.62 -26.35 35.22
N PRO A 250 10.61 -26.62 36.07
CA PRO A 250 10.32 -27.95 36.54
C PRO A 250 9.32 -28.70 35.65
N ALA A 251 9.69 -28.97 34.40
CA ALA A 251 8.85 -29.79 33.52
C ALA A 251 9.69 -30.55 32.48
N ALA A 252 10.50 -31.48 32.92
CA ALA A 252 11.08 -32.53 32.07
C ALA A 252 11.62 -33.68 32.90
N GLU A 253 10.75 -34.33 33.68
CA GLU A 253 11.01 -35.70 34.19
C GLU A 253 9.79 -36.53 33.90
N THR A 254 9.83 -37.29 32.83
CA THR A 254 8.95 -38.44 32.61
C THR A 254 9.80 -39.71 32.83
N PRO A 255 9.54 -40.53 33.84
CA PRO A 255 10.29 -41.75 34.03
C PRO A 255 9.91 -42.83 33.02
N ALA A 256 10.91 -43.33 32.35
CA ALA A 256 10.80 -44.57 31.56
C ALA A 256 10.40 -45.73 32.45
N LYS A 257 9.25 -46.32 32.17
CA LYS A 257 8.81 -47.56 32.81
C LYS A 257 9.33 -48.72 31.98
N GLN A 258 10.32 -49.42 32.55
CA GLN A 258 10.74 -50.78 32.17
C GLN A 258 9.52 -51.71 32.16
N LEU A 259 9.37 -52.41 31.05
CA LEU A 259 8.60 -53.64 30.99
C LEU A 259 9.58 -54.79 30.79
N ASP A 260 9.84 -55.46 31.91
CA ASP A 260 10.42 -56.81 31.95
C ASP A 260 9.25 -57.77 32.32
N GLN A 261 9.16 -58.85 31.61
CA GLN A 261 8.42 -60.13 31.61
C GLN A 261 7.32 -60.26 30.56
#